data_a45ff5c25e3cb341faabe1bfe9357964
#
_entry.id   a45ff5c25e3cb341faabe1bfe9357964
#
_cell.length_a   1.000
_cell.length_b   1.000
_cell.length_c   1.000
_cell.angle_alpha   90.00
_cell.angle_beta   90.00
_cell.angle_gamma   90.00
#
_symmetry.space_group_name_H-M   'P 1'
#
loop_
_entity.id
_entity.type
_entity.pdbx_description
1 polymer ?
#
loop_
_entity_poly.entity_id
_entity_poly.type
_entity_poly.pdbx_seq_one_letter_code
_entity_poly.pdbx_strand_id
1 'polypeptide(L)'
;MVAPPSSSSSSSSSSSRPFPSEATSAGKVARSDRPQALERLPLAVDLDGTLHKGDLSWWSLRVAFWLNPWKAARAVTRPRPAAKQALSEISLRYFDAYELRWNEPFESWLDQQEALDRPMVLASGATREMVRRVAAEFDLFDTFLASDATTNLTGEAKAEALSAMFPEGFVYAGNARQDWPVWQAARGAVLVNCAPDLERQAREAFAVEAVFPRE
;
A
#
# COMPACT_ATOMS: atom_id res chain seq x y z
N MET A 1 28.28 28.03 -48.98
CA MET A 1 27.62 26.73 -49.00
C MET A 1 28.23 25.90 -47.88
N VAL A 2 27.62 25.93 -46.71
CA VAL A 2 28.07 25.15 -45.54
C VAL A 2 26.84 24.40 -45.01
N ALA A 3 26.92 23.10 -45.02
CA ALA A 3 25.87 22.22 -44.52
C ALA A 3 25.82 22.22 -42.98
N PRO A 4 24.63 22.10 -42.34
CA PRO A 4 24.53 21.95 -40.89
C PRO A 4 24.75 20.49 -40.42
N PRO A 5 25.18 20.31 -39.17
CA PRO A 5 25.40 18.97 -38.63
C PRO A 5 24.09 18.29 -38.20
N SER A 6 24.04 16.97 -38.42
CA SER A 6 22.98 16.05 -38.05
C SER A 6 22.86 15.90 -36.56
N SER A 7 21.69 16.15 -36.00
CA SER A 7 21.32 15.84 -34.61
C SER A 7 20.95 14.35 -34.45
N SER A 8 21.71 13.62 -33.67
CA SER A 8 21.39 12.26 -33.25
C SER A 8 20.40 12.29 -32.07
N SER A 9 19.18 11.85 -32.29
CA SER A 9 18.19 11.61 -31.26
C SER A 9 18.46 10.26 -30.59
N SER A 10 18.86 10.27 -29.32
CA SER A 10 18.90 9.10 -28.47
C SER A 10 17.51 8.82 -27.91
N SER A 11 16.85 7.81 -28.41
CA SER A 11 15.62 7.25 -27.84
C SER A 11 15.96 6.38 -26.63
N SER A 12 15.62 6.83 -25.44
CA SER A 12 15.62 5.99 -24.23
C SER A 12 14.40 5.07 -24.26
N SER A 13 14.62 3.80 -24.52
CA SER A 13 13.63 2.75 -24.40
C SER A 13 13.46 2.37 -22.92
N SER A 14 12.30 2.68 -22.32
CA SER A 14 11.87 2.13 -21.05
C SER A 14 11.59 0.63 -21.23
N SER A 15 12.43 -0.20 -20.64
CA SER A 15 12.27 -1.65 -20.59
C SER A 15 11.23 -2.02 -19.56
N SER A 16 10.00 -2.28 -19.99
CA SER A 16 9.01 -3.01 -19.19
C SER A 16 9.43 -4.46 -19.10
N ARG A 17 9.82 -4.94 -17.91
CA ARG A 17 10.16 -6.35 -17.66
C ARG A 17 8.90 -7.20 -17.71
N PRO A 18 8.83 -8.29 -18.48
CA PRO A 18 7.73 -9.26 -18.39
C PRO A 18 7.91 -10.16 -17.16
N PHE A 19 6.80 -10.47 -16.47
CA PHE A 19 6.74 -11.44 -15.39
C PHE A 19 7.05 -12.86 -15.95
N PRO A 20 7.85 -13.68 -15.26
CA PRO A 20 8.08 -15.06 -15.69
C PRO A 20 6.82 -15.90 -15.46
N SER A 21 6.31 -16.49 -16.53
CA SER A 21 5.26 -17.51 -16.52
C SER A 21 5.92 -18.88 -16.48
N GLU A 22 5.86 -19.57 -15.36
CA GLU A 22 6.06 -21.01 -15.30
C GLU A 22 4.99 -21.68 -14.45
N ALA A 23 4.15 -22.45 -15.13
CA ALA A 23 3.20 -23.37 -14.52
C ALA A 23 3.94 -24.63 -14.07
N THR A 24 3.89 -24.99 -12.80
CA THR A 24 4.28 -26.34 -12.36
C THR A 24 3.51 -26.81 -11.14
N SER A 25 2.77 -27.91 -11.38
CA SER A 25 2.43 -29.03 -10.49
C SER A 25 2.13 -28.72 -9.02
N ALA A 26 0.87 -28.92 -8.64
CA ALA A 26 0.40 -28.99 -7.27
C ALA A 26 1.03 -30.19 -6.51
N GLY A 27 2.16 -29.94 -5.87
CA GLY A 27 2.82 -30.82 -4.92
C GLY A 27 2.55 -30.34 -3.50
N LYS A 28 2.24 -31.30 -2.60
CA LYS A 28 2.00 -31.12 -1.17
C LYS A 28 3.23 -30.48 -0.50
N VAL A 29 3.23 -29.13 -0.36
CA VAL A 29 4.34 -28.36 0.21
C VAL A 29 4.45 -28.70 1.71
N ALA A 30 5.61 -29.19 2.13
CA ALA A 30 5.93 -29.46 3.52
C ALA A 30 5.92 -28.15 4.35
N ARG A 31 5.58 -28.23 5.64
CA ARG A 31 5.47 -27.05 6.53
C ARG A 31 6.74 -26.17 6.64
N SER A 32 7.90 -26.72 6.29
CA SER A 32 9.19 -25.99 6.30
C SER A 32 9.40 -25.05 5.11
N ASP A 33 8.70 -25.26 3.97
CA ASP A 33 8.90 -24.48 2.75
C ASP A 33 7.95 -23.28 2.62
N ARG A 34 6.98 -23.14 3.56
CA ARG A 34 5.98 -22.08 3.54
C ARG A 34 6.55 -20.65 3.64
N PRO A 35 7.51 -20.32 4.51
CA PRO A 35 8.06 -18.99 4.58
C PRO A 35 8.73 -18.56 3.28
N GLN A 36 9.61 -19.37 2.72
CA GLN A 36 10.34 -19.09 1.48
C GLN A 36 9.44 -18.97 0.24
N ALA A 37 8.30 -19.68 0.22
CA ALA A 37 7.32 -19.57 -0.85
C ALA A 37 6.56 -18.23 -0.79
N LEU A 38 6.31 -17.69 0.41
CA LEU A 38 5.65 -16.40 0.60
C LEU A 38 6.55 -15.24 0.22
N GLU A 39 7.84 -15.28 0.55
CA GLU A 39 8.84 -14.25 0.25
C GLU A 39 9.02 -13.99 -1.26
N ARG A 40 8.60 -14.92 -2.11
CA ARG A 40 8.62 -14.77 -3.57
C ARG A 40 7.38 -14.09 -4.15
N LEU A 41 6.31 -14.01 -3.37
CA LEU A 41 5.07 -13.36 -3.78
C LEU A 41 5.18 -11.84 -3.64
N PRO A 42 4.49 -11.07 -4.50
CA PRO A 42 4.39 -9.63 -4.32
C PRO A 42 3.90 -9.26 -2.93
N LEU A 43 4.46 -8.20 -2.36
CA LEU A 43 4.06 -7.66 -1.06
C LEU A 43 3.21 -6.42 -1.24
N ALA A 44 1.95 -6.49 -0.81
CA ALA A 44 1.08 -5.33 -0.72
C ALA A 44 1.12 -4.76 0.70
N VAL A 45 1.38 -3.46 0.81
CA VAL A 45 1.60 -2.77 2.09
C VAL A 45 0.51 -1.74 2.32
N ASP A 46 -0.16 -1.81 3.48
CA ASP A 46 -1.06 -0.75 3.93
C ASP A 46 -0.28 0.45 4.48
N LEU A 47 -0.90 1.63 4.42
CA LEU A 47 -0.28 2.86 4.87
C LEU A 47 -0.68 3.22 6.30
N ASP A 48 -1.97 3.47 6.53
CA ASP A 48 -2.49 4.04 7.77
C ASP A 48 -2.46 3.04 8.93
N GLY A 49 -1.66 3.31 9.96
CA GLY A 49 -1.44 2.41 11.10
C GLY A 49 -0.46 1.28 10.84
N THR A 50 -0.01 1.08 9.59
CA THR A 50 0.94 0.04 9.15
C THR A 50 2.31 0.66 8.88
N LEU A 51 2.54 1.23 7.70
CA LEU A 51 3.78 1.93 7.36
C LEU A 51 3.88 3.26 8.11
N HIS A 52 2.80 4.03 8.16
CA HIS A 52 2.67 5.26 8.93
C HIS A 52 1.91 5.01 10.25
N LYS A 53 2.45 5.47 11.39
CA LYS A 53 1.85 5.30 12.74
C LYS A 53 0.58 6.13 12.98
N GLY A 54 0.00 6.79 11.97
CA GLY A 54 -1.20 7.60 12.04
C GLY A 54 -2.29 7.20 11.05
N ASP A 55 -3.29 8.07 10.88
CA ASP A 55 -4.40 7.95 9.92
C ASP A 55 -4.50 9.25 9.11
N LEU A 56 -4.22 9.17 7.81
CA LEU A 56 -4.24 10.31 6.90
C LEU A 56 -5.64 10.86 6.67
N SER A 57 -6.68 10.03 6.76
CA SER A 57 -8.07 10.49 6.64
C SER A 57 -8.45 11.35 7.86
N TRP A 58 -8.05 10.92 9.05
CA TRP A 58 -8.25 11.70 10.28
C TRP A 58 -7.41 12.98 10.30
N TRP A 59 -6.17 12.90 9.86
CA TRP A 59 -5.30 14.07 9.68
C TRP A 59 -5.94 15.11 8.74
N SER A 60 -6.40 14.67 7.56
CA SER A 60 -7.07 15.51 6.56
C SER A 60 -8.31 16.20 7.13
N LEU A 61 -9.12 15.45 7.88
CA LEU A 61 -10.32 15.97 8.54
C LEU A 61 -9.96 17.12 9.52
N ARG A 62 -9.01 16.88 10.41
CA ARG A 62 -8.57 17.88 11.40
C ARG A 62 -8.02 19.15 10.75
N VAL A 63 -7.11 18.98 9.78
CA VAL A 63 -6.49 20.11 9.06
C VAL A 63 -7.54 20.85 8.25
N ALA A 64 -8.45 20.18 7.56
CA ALA A 64 -9.51 20.82 6.79
C ALA A 64 -10.46 21.66 7.69
N PHE A 65 -10.83 21.14 8.86
CA PHE A 65 -11.65 21.88 9.82
C PHE A 65 -10.92 23.11 10.42
N TRP A 66 -9.62 22.98 10.66
CA TRP A 66 -8.79 24.09 11.13
C TRP A 66 -8.65 25.20 10.08
N LEU A 67 -8.48 24.82 8.79
CA LEU A 67 -8.30 25.78 7.70
C LEU A 67 -9.59 26.43 7.23
N ASN A 68 -10.66 25.64 7.10
CA ASN A 68 -11.93 26.11 6.58
C ASN A 68 -13.10 25.25 7.11
N PRO A 69 -13.61 25.55 8.33
CA PRO A 69 -14.63 24.75 9.00
C PRO A 69 -15.92 24.61 8.17
N TRP A 70 -16.32 25.66 7.47
CA TRP A 70 -17.53 25.64 6.65
C TRP A 70 -17.41 24.72 5.42
N LYS A 71 -16.28 24.76 4.73
CA LYS A 71 -16.02 23.84 3.62
C LYS A 71 -15.86 22.40 4.12
N ALA A 72 -15.18 22.21 5.24
CA ALA A 72 -15.03 20.88 5.85
C ALA A 72 -16.37 20.30 6.29
N ALA A 73 -17.23 21.08 6.96
CA ALA A 73 -18.58 20.67 7.35
C ALA A 73 -19.43 20.28 6.14
N ARG A 74 -19.34 21.01 5.04
CA ARG A 74 -20.01 20.67 3.79
C ARG A 74 -19.40 19.42 3.12
N ALA A 75 -18.11 19.20 3.26
CA ALA A 75 -17.45 18.03 2.69
C ALA A 75 -17.93 16.73 3.36
N VAL A 76 -18.06 16.69 4.69
CA VAL A 76 -18.47 15.49 5.45
C VAL A 76 -19.91 15.06 5.20
N THR A 77 -20.76 15.90 4.62
CA THR A 77 -22.13 15.52 4.23
C THR A 77 -22.20 14.72 2.92
N ARG A 78 -21.08 14.58 2.21
CA ARG A 78 -20.98 13.82 0.97
C ARG A 78 -20.83 12.31 1.23
N PRO A 79 -21.04 11.44 0.23
CA PRO A 79 -20.65 10.04 0.32
C PRO A 79 -19.17 9.90 0.69
N ARG A 80 -18.81 8.84 1.45
CA ARG A 80 -17.48 8.65 2.02
C ARG A 80 -16.30 8.91 1.06
N PRO A 81 -16.26 8.35 -0.18
CA PRO A 81 -15.15 8.62 -1.09
C PRO A 81 -15.04 10.12 -1.45
N ALA A 82 -16.16 10.74 -1.82
CA ALA A 82 -16.21 12.16 -2.18
C ALA A 82 -15.93 13.08 -0.97
N ALA A 83 -16.30 12.68 0.25
CA ALA A 83 -15.96 13.40 1.48
C ALA A 83 -14.45 13.37 1.72
N LYS A 84 -13.82 12.21 1.64
CA LYS A 84 -12.35 12.05 1.77
C LYS A 84 -11.62 12.90 0.74
N GLN A 85 -12.04 12.84 -0.52
CA GLN A 85 -11.43 13.63 -1.59
C GLN A 85 -11.52 15.13 -1.30
N ALA A 86 -12.70 15.64 -0.94
CA ALA A 86 -12.90 17.05 -0.65
C ALA A 86 -12.11 17.55 0.59
N LEU A 87 -12.00 16.72 1.64
CA LEU A 87 -11.20 17.04 2.83
C LEU A 87 -9.71 17.04 2.50
N SER A 88 -9.25 16.06 1.73
CA SER A 88 -7.88 15.97 1.24
C SER A 88 -7.51 17.20 0.40
N GLU A 89 -8.35 17.63 -0.53
CA GLU A 89 -8.11 18.84 -1.34
C GLU A 89 -7.92 20.11 -0.51
N ILE A 90 -8.68 20.25 0.61
CA ILE A 90 -8.52 21.39 1.52
C ILE A 90 -7.19 21.33 2.26
N SER A 91 -6.76 20.14 2.69
CA SER A 91 -5.59 19.94 3.56
C SER A 91 -4.27 19.70 2.80
N LEU A 92 -4.35 19.27 1.53
CA LEU A 92 -3.23 18.76 0.73
C LEU A 92 -2.02 19.71 0.62
N ARG A 93 -2.25 21.04 0.62
CA ARG A 93 -1.16 22.03 0.57
C ARG A 93 -0.27 22.01 1.83
N TYR A 94 -0.77 21.46 2.94
CA TYR A 94 -0.05 21.30 4.20
C TYR A 94 0.40 19.86 4.44
N PHE A 95 0.16 18.98 3.48
CA PHE A 95 0.58 17.59 3.58
C PHE A 95 2.03 17.46 3.11
N ASP A 96 2.89 17.09 4.04
CA ASP A 96 4.27 16.72 3.80
C ASP A 96 4.46 15.27 4.21
N ALA A 97 4.83 14.42 3.26
CA ALA A 97 5.07 13.00 3.54
C ALA A 97 6.30 12.81 4.44
N TYR A 98 7.29 13.69 4.33
CA TYR A 98 8.50 13.66 5.15
C TYR A 98 8.25 13.86 6.65
N GLU A 99 7.20 14.61 7.01
CA GLU A 99 6.81 14.84 8.41
C GLU A 99 6.00 13.70 9.05
N LEU A 100 5.70 12.65 8.29
CA LEU A 100 4.94 11.51 8.80
C LEU A 100 5.78 10.68 9.79
N ARG A 101 5.10 10.06 10.75
CA ARG A 101 5.74 9.17 11.73
C ARG A 101 5.74 7.76 11.18
N TRP A 102 6.91 7.32 10.74
CA TRP A 102 7.10 6.00 10.16
C TRP A 102 7.24 4.90 11.21
N ASN A 103 6.94 3.67 10.82
CA ASN A 103 7.18 2.48 11.62
C ASN A 103 8.58 1.95 11.28
N GLU A 104 9.61 2.49 11.95
CA GLU A 104 11.03 2.22 11.66
C GLU A 104 11.39 0.73 11.62
N PRO A 105 10.92 -0.15 12.56
CA PRO A 105 11.21 -1.58 12.47
C PRO A 105 10.60 -2.24 11.23
N PHE A 106 9.40 -1.81 10.81
CA PHE A 106 8.75 -2.32 9.62
C PHE A 106 9.39 -1.78 8.34
N GLU A 107 9.75 -0.50 8.31
CA GLU A 107 10.49 0.14 7.21
C GLU A 107 11.82 -0.57 6.96
N SER A 108 12.63 -0.80 8.00
CA SER A 108 13.89 -1.54 7.89
C SER A 108 13.71 -2.97 7.35
N TRP A 109 12.57 -3.59 7.59
CA TRP A 109 12.25 -4.89 7.00
C TRP A 109 11.84 -4.76 5.52
N LEU A 110 11.13 -3.69 5.14
CA LEU A 110 10.82 -3.42 3.73
C LEU A 110 12.09 -3.20 2.90
N ASP A 111 13.10 -2.49 3.42
CA ASP A 111 14.42 -2.34 2.78
C ASP A 111 15.06 -3.71 2.49
N GLN A 112 14.91 -4.67 3.41
CA GLN A 112 15.39 -6.03 3.20
C GLN A 112 14.60 -6.75 2.09
N GLN A 113 13.28 -6.51 1.97
CA GLN A 113 12.46 -7.08 0.90
C GLN A 113 12.84 -6.48 -0.47
N GLU A 114 13.13 -5.18 -0.52
CA GLU A 114 13.65 -4.53 -1.73
C GLU A 114 15.00 -5.10 -2.15
N ALA A 115 15.92 -5.30 -1.21
CA ALA A 115 17.23 -5.92 -1.48
C ALA A 115 17.13 -7.37 -2.02
N LEU A 116 15.96 -8.01 -1.87
CA LEU A 116 15.64 -9.32 -2.45
C LEU A 116 14.91 -9.23 -3.80
N ASP A 117 14.81 -8.03 -4.40
CA ASP A 117 14.05 -7.75 -5.64
C ASP A 117 12.56 -8.15 -5.53
N ARG A 118 11.96 -8.11 -4.32
CA ARG A 118 10.57 -8.46 -4.11
C ARG A 118 9.65 -7.37 -4.64
N PRO A 119 8.69 -7.64 -5.55
CA PRO A 119 7.74 -6.65 -6.01
C PRO A 119 6.89 -6.12 -4.85
N MET A 120 6.80 -4.78 -4.70
CA MET A 120 6.06 -4.15 -3.62
C MET A 120 5.06 -3.12 -4.13
N VAL A 121 3.85 -3.12 -3.56
CA VAL A 121 2.79 -2.15 -3.87
C VAL A 121 2.26 -1.50 -2.60
N LEU A 122 2.16 -0.17 -2.61
CA LEU A 122 1.49 0.56 -1.53
C LEU A 122 -0.02 0.61 -1.80
N ALA A 123 -0.84 0.05 -0.90
CA ALA A 123 -2.30 -0.07 -1.08
C ALA A 123 -3.04 0.58 0.09
N SER A 124 -3.58 1.77 -0.10
CA SER A 124 -4.17 2.56 0.99
C SER A 124 -5.58 3.06 0.69
N GLY A 125 -6.39 3.13 1.75
CA GLY A 125 -7.67 3.83 1.74
C GLY A 125 -7.57 5.36 1.69
N ALA A 126 -6.37 5.96 1.80
CA ALA A 126 -6.15 7.39 1.64
C ALA A 126 -6.35 7.83 0.17
N THR A 127 -6.43 9.14 -0.06
CA THR A 127 -6.65 9.67 -1.41
C THR A 127 -5.41 9.51 -2.28
N ARG A 128 -5.63 9.32 -3.59
CA ARG A 128 -4.57 9.08 -4.58
C ARG A 128 -3.41 10.06 -4.48
N GLU A 129 -3.69 11.35 -4.31
CA GLU A 129 -2.63 12.36 -4.28
C GLU A 129 -1.76 12.26 -3.01
N MET A 130 -2.35 11.91 -1.85
CA MET A 130 -1.58 11.67 -0.64
C MET A 130 -0.72 10.42 -0.77
N VAL A 131 -1.32 9.30 -1.24
CA VAL A 131 -0.59 8.03 -1.43
C VAL A 131 0.54 8.20 -2.45
N ARG A 132 0.31 8.97 -3.53
CA ARG A 132 1.33 9.27 -4.52
C ARG A 132 2.53 10.02 -3.91
N ARG A 133 2.29 10.99 -3.02
CA ARG A 133 3.38 11.72 -2.35
C ARG A 133 4.14 10.82 -1.39
N VAL A 134 3.44 9.95 -0.68
CA VAL A 134 4.10 8.95 0.18
C VAL A 134 4.92 7.97 -0.65
N ALA A 135 4.36 7.40 -1.72
CA ALA A 135 5.08 6.48 -2.58
C ALA A 135 6.32 7.10 -3.25
N ALA A 136 6.27 8.42 -3.52
CA ALA A 136 7.41 9.15 -4.07
C ALA A 136 8.52 9.44 -3.04
N GLU A 137 8.21 9.44 -1.74
CA GLU A 137 9.17 9.56 -0.65
C GLU A 137 9.94 8.25 -0.42
N PHE A 138 9.24 7.11 -0.63
CA PHE A 138 9.80 5.78 -0.55
C PHE A 138 10.04 5.23 -1.96
N ASP A 139 11.27 5.14 -2.40
CA ASP A 139 11.64 4.50 -3.69
C ASP A 139 11.59 2.96 -3.60
N LEU A 140 10.71 2.45 -2.73
CA LEU A 140 10.52 1.02 -2.44
C LEU A 140 9.35 0.39 -3.21
N PHE A 141 8.41 1.21 -3.69
CA PHE A 141 7.16 0.70 -4.26
C PHE A 141 7.13 0.81 -5.78
N ASP A 142 6.96 -0.31 -6.47
CA ASP A 142 6.82 -0.34 -7.94
C ASP A 142 5.57 0.43 -8.42
N THR A 143 4.53 0.45 -7.60
CA THR A 143 3.26 1.14 -7.88
C THR A 143 2.44 1.35 -6.61
N PHE A 144 1.28 2.03 -6.74
CA PHE A 144 0.36 2.20 -5.63
C PHE A 144 -1.10 2.09 -6.05
N LEU A 145 -1.93 1.66 -5.10
CA LEU A 145 -3.39 1.65 -5.15
C LEU A 145 -3.94 2.61 -4.07
N ALA A 146 -4.94 3.42 -4.42
CA ALA A 146 -5.48 4.43 -3.53
C ALA A 146 -6.96 4.69 -3.79
N SER A 147 -7.66 5.25 -2.81
CA SER A 147 -9.03 5.74 -2.98
C SER A 147 -9.11 6.91 -3.96
N ASP A 148 -10.23 7.01 -4.68
CA ASP A 148 -10.58 8.15 -5.53
C ASP A 148 -11.94 8.75 -5.11
N ALA A 149 -12.52 9.60 -5.94
CA ALA A 149 -13.79 10.28 -5.66
C ALA A 149 -15.01 9.32 -5.63
N THR A 150 -14.89 8.14 -6.23
CA THR A 150 -15.95 7.16 -6.42
C THR A 150 -15.74 5.89 -5.60
N THR A 151 -14.49 5.49 -5.41
CA THR A 151 -14.08 4.23 -4.78
C THR A 151 -13.34 4.48 -3.49
N ASN A 152 -13.81 3.90 -2.39
CA ASN A 152 -13.07 3.83 -1.13
C ASN A 152 -12.30 2.51 -1.08
N LEU A 153 -10.99 2.55 -1.28
CA LEU A 153 -10.13 1.36 -1.37
C LEU A 153 -9.82 0.80 0.02
N THR A 154 -10.82 0.17 0.65
CA THR A 154 -10.69 -0.44 1.98
C THR A 154 -11.43 -1.76 2.03
N GLY A 155 -11.01 -2.67 2.90
CA GLY A 155 -11.66 -3.97 3.09
C GLY A 155 -11.80 -4.77 1.80
N GLU A 156 -13.02 -5.15 1.43
CA GLU A 156 -13.32 -5.96 0.24
C GLU A 156 -12.85 -5.30 -1.06
N ALA A 157 -13.11 -4.00 -1.24
CA ALA A 157 -12.67 -3.29 -2.45
C ALA A 157 -11.13 -3.33 -2.63
N LYS A 158 -10.37 -3.27 -1.53
CA LYS A 158 -8.91 -3.43 -1.55
C LYS A 158 -8.53 -4.86 -1.89
N ALA A 159 -9.21 -5.84 -1.30
CA ALA A 159 -8.98 -7.26 -1.58
C ALA A 159 -9.22 -7.61 -3.05
N GLU A 160 -10.32 -7.12 -3.64
CA GLU A 160 -10.65 -7.31 -5.06
C GLU A 160 -9.59 -6.67 -5.98
N ALA A 161 -9.20 -5.42 -5.69
CA ALA A 161 -8.20 -4.72 -6.49
C ALA A 161 -6.83 -5.42 -6.47
N LEU A 162 -6.38 -5.89 -5.29
CA LEU A 162 -5.13 -6.63 -5.16
C LEU A 162 -5.21 -8.02 -5.79
N SER A 163 -6.32 -8.73 -5.67
CA SER A 163 -6.52 -10.03 -6.32
C SER A 163 -6.53 -9.91 -7.86
N ALA A 164 -7.10 -8.83 -8.38
CA ALA A 164 -7.05 -8.54 -9.82
C ALA A 164 -5.64 -8.18 -10.31
N MET A 165 -4.86 -7.48 -9.48
CA MET A 165 -3.47 -7.11 -9.79
C MET A 165 -2.53 -8.32 -9.71
N PHE A 166 -2.75 -9.22 -8.76
CA PHE A 166 -1.89 -10.38 -8.49
C PHE A 166 -2.68 -11.70 -8.51
N PRO A 167 -3.08 -12.19 -9.69
CA PRO A 167 -3.91 -13.40 -9.82
C PRO A 167 -3.22 -14.68 -9.29
N GLU A 168 -1.90 -14.71 -9.25
CA GLU A 168 -1.14 -15.82 -8.68
C GLU A 168 -1.04 -15.77 -7.14
N GLY A 169 -1.44 -14.66 -6.53
CA GLY A 169 -1.44 -14.40 -5.10
C GLY A 169 -0.46 -13.33 -4.68
N PHE A 170 -0.62 -12.87 -3.47
CA PHE A 170 0.19 -11.82 -2.84
C PHE A 170 0.27 -12.05 -1.33
N VAL A 171 1.20 -11.37 -0.68
CA VAL A 171 1.26 -11.20 0.78
C VAL A 171 0.77 -9.81 1.12
N TYR A 172 0.04 -9.66 2.22
CA TYR A 172 -0.49 -8.38 2.63
C TYR A 172 -0.03 -7.98 4.03
N ALA A 173 0.58 -6.80 4.14
CA ALA A 173 0.93 -6.16 5.40
C ALA A 173 -0.18 -5.20 5.84
N GLY A 174 -0.75 -5.43 7.01
CA GLY A 174 -1.86 -4.63 7.54
C GLY A 174 -1.92 -4.64 9.07
N ASN A 175 -2.82 -3.84 9.65
CA ASN A 175 -2.84 -3.56 11.08
C ASN A 175 -4.21 -3.69 11.75
N ALA A 176 -5.30 -3.70 10.99
CA ALA A 176 -6.62 -3.48 11.53
C ALA A 176 -7.62 -4.57 11.13
N ARG A 177 -8.73 -4.67 11.88
CA ARG A 177 -9.83 -5.58 11.53
C ARG A 177 -10.42 -5.32 10.14
N GLN A 178 -10.27 -4.10 9.63
CA GLN A 178 -10.66 -3.70 8.29
C GLN A 178 -9.83 -4.40 7.20
N ASP A 179 -8.63 -4.89 7.53
CA ASP A 179 -7.75 -5.63 6.63
C ASP A 179 -8.09 -7.12 6.53
N TRP A 180 -9.01 -7.61 7.38
CA TRP A 180 -9.40 -9.02 7.41
C TRP A 180 -9.78 -9.59 6.04
N PRO A 181 -10.65 -8.92 5.23
CA PRO A 181 -10.96 -9.41 3.88
C PRO A 181 -9.73 -9.48 2.97
N VAL A 182 -8.76 -8.58 3.15
CA VAL A 182 -7.53 -8.56 2.35
C VAL A 182 -6.64 -9.75 2.72
N TRP A 183 -6.46 -10.04 4.02
CA TRP A 183 -5.74 -11.23 4.47
C TRP A 183 -6.42 -12.53 4.02
N GLN A 184 -7.76 -12.56 3.97
CA GLN A 184 -8.50 -13.72 3.44
C GLN A 184 -8.23 -13.97 1.95
N ALA A 185 -8.03 -12.92 1.17
CA ALA A 185 -7.70 -13.00 -0.25
C ALA A 185 -6.21 -13.27 -0.51
N ALA A 186 -5.34 -12.91 0.44
CA ALA A 186 -3.90 -13.07 0.34
C ALA A 186 -3.45 -14.52 0.58
N ARG A 187 -2.25 -14.85 0.11
CA ARG A 187 -1.56 -16.13 0.42
C ARG A 187 -0.85 -16.11 1.76
N GLY A 188 -0.49 -14.91 2.23
CA GLY A 188 0.19 -14.71 3.51
C GLY A 188 -0.11 -13.35 4.09
N ALA A 189 0.13 -13.21 5.39
CA ALA A 189 -0.10 -12.00 6.16
C ALA A 189 1.20 -11.52 6.82
N VAL A 190 1.42 -10.21 6.81
CA VAL A 190 2.36 -9.52 7.68
C VAL A 190 1.53 -8.68 8.64
N LEU A 191 1.70 -8.91 9.93
CA LEU A 191 0.92 -8.26 10.97
C LEU A 191 1.73 -7.11 11.57
N VAL A 192 1.24 -5.88 11.42
CA VAL A 192 1.95 -4.67 11.86
C VAL A 192 1.07 -3.89 12.82
N ASN A 193 1.55 -3.55 14.00
CA ASN A 193 0.80 -2.77 15.01
C ASN A 193 -0.61 -3.33 15.34
N CYS A 194 -0.86 -4.59 15.14
CA CYS A 194 -2.16 -5.20 15.42
C CYS A 194 -2.50 -5.13 16.91
N ALA A 195 -3.79 -4.96 17.22
CA ALA A 195 -4.27 -5.18 18.58
C ALA A 195 -4.05 -6.65 18.97
N PRO A 196 -3.72 -6.98 20.25
CA PRO A 196 -3.35 -8.34 20.66
C PRO A 196 -4.39 -9.41 20.31
N ASP A 197 -5.68 -9.08 20.42
CA ASP A 197 -6.76 -9.99 20.06
C ASP A 197 -6.85 -10.24 18.55
N LEU A 198 -6.61 -9.21 17.74
CA LEU A 198 -6.59 -9.34 16.29
C LEU A 198 -5.37 -10.13 15.82
N GLU A 199 -4.20 -9.86 16.39
CA GLU A 199 -2.98 -10.59 16.11
C GLU A 199 -3.14 -12.09 16.39
N ARG A 200 -3.68 -12.46 17.56
CA ARG A 200 -3.94 -13.85 17.90
C ARG A 200 -4.87 -14.51 16.87
N GLN A 201 -6.01 -13.87 16.55
CA GLN A 201 -6.96 -14.41 15.57
C GLN A 201 -6.33 -14.55 14.17
N ALA A 202 -5.54 -13.56 13.74
CA ALA A 202 -4.88 -13.59 12.44
C ALA A 202 -3.83 -14.71 12.36
N ARG A 203 -3.05 -14.94 13.42
CA ARG A 203 -2.08 -16.06 13.50
C ARG A 203 -2.75 -17.44 13.43
N GLU A 204 -3.98 -17.55 13.93
CA GLU A 204 -4.76 -18.79 13.86
C GLU A 204 -5.37 -19.00 12.46
N ALA A 205 -5.76 -17.91 11.79
CA ALA A 205 -6.50 -17.96 10.53
C ALA A 205 -5.62 -17.95 9.28
N PHE A 206 -4.44 -17.33 9.32
CA PHE A 206 -3.62 -17.06 8.15
C PHE A 206 -2.19 -17.59 8.27
N ALA A 207 -1.53 -17.76 7.11
CA ALA A 207 -0.09 -18.00 7.05
C ALA A 207 0.64 -16.68 7.31
N VAL A 208 1.16 -16.51 8.54
CA VAL A 208 1.86 -15.28 8.94
C VAL A 208 3.34 -15.38 8.59
N GLU A 209 3.83 -14.43 7.80
CA GLU A 209 5.23 -14.32 7.38
C GLU A 209 6.07 -13.55 8.42
N ALA A 210 5.58 -12.40 8.86
CA ALA A 210 6.25 -11.57 9.86
C ALA A 210 5.25 -10.86 10.77
N VAL A 211 5.74 -10.44 11.95
CA VAL A 211 4.95 -9.69 12.93
C VAL A 211 5.78 -8.56 13.52
N PHE A 212 5.22 -7.36 13.48
CA PHE A 212 5.75 -6.14 14.08
C PHE A 212 4.77 -5.72 15.18
N PRO A 213 5.10 -5.95 16.46
CA PRO A 213 4.18 -5.69 17.55
C PRO A 213 3.91 -4.19 17.71
N ARG A 214 2.81 -3.89 18.36
CA ARG A 214 2.46 -2.52 18.73
C ARG A 214 3.43 -2.03 19.81
N GLU A 215 4.08 -0.89 19.55
CA GLU A 215 4.87 -0.14 20.52
C GLU A 215 4.02 0.53 21.60
#